data_f5fbeb98fcdb7d15e01bd8c3fe126be9
#
_entry.id   f5fbeb98fcdb7d15e01bd8c3fe126be9
#
_cell.length_a   1.000
_cell.length_b   1.000
_cell.length_c   1.000
_cell.angle_alpha   90.00
_cell.angle_beta   90.00
_cell.angle_gamma   90.00
#
_symmetry.space_group_name_H-M   'P 1'
#
loop_
_entity.id
_entity.type
_entity.pdbx_description
1 polymer ?
#
loop_
_entity_poly.entity_id
_entity_poly.type
_entity_poly.pdbx_seq_one_letter_code
_entity_poly.pdbx_strand_id
1 'polypeptide(L)'
;MANLIVVCGPQAVGKMTVAESLRDKLRYNLMMNHDSIEVSDRIFGFATPAQKEFNSVFREKAFEIAMKYNIDMIFTYVCAFEMQEERDYMTHLHNMFTQNGGSFYFVELSADFDTRLARNETPHRMERKASKRDLVWSKENLLSDAKIHRLNTEEEEFLFDKHLKIDNSNLTPEQVADMVIEAFNLTPNDKDEKEYRYGV
;
A
#
# COMPACT_ATOMS: atom_id res chain seq x y z
N MET A 1 -5.12 -20.52 -1.68
CA MET A 1 -6.00 -19.35 -1.93
C MET A 1 -5.17 -18.09 -1.79
N ALA A 2 -5.39 -17.09 -2.63
CA ALA A 2 -4.62 -15.85 -2.63
C ALA A 2 -4.91 -14.99 -1.40
N ASN A 3 -3.88 -14.41 -0.81
CA ASN A 3 -3.98 -13.48 0.31
C ASN A 3 -3.64 -12.06 -0.17
N LEU A 4 -4.20 -11.06 0.50
CA LEU A 4 -3.87 -9.65 0.28
C LEU A 4 -3.43 -8.98 1.57
N ILE A 5 -2.23 -8.39 1.56
CA ILE A 5 -1.76 -7.47 2.60
C ILE A 5 -1.87 -6.05 2.05
N VAL A 6 -2.73 -5.22 2.63
CA VAL A 6 -2.79 -3.78 2.32
C VAL A 6 -1.94 -3.02 3.32
N VAL A 7 -0.93 -2.31 2.83
CA VAL A 7 -0.11 -1.39 3.64
C VAL A 7 -0.61 0.03 3.40
N CYS A 8 -1.34 0.56 4.36
CA CYS A 8 -1.99 1.85 4.30
C CYS A 8 -1.30 2.90 5.19
N GLY A 9 -1.64 4.16 5.00
CA GLY A 9 -1.17 5.29 5.81
C GLY A 9 -0.81 6.53 4.98
N PRO A 10 -0.44 7.64 5.63
CA PRO A 10 -0.20 8.92 4.98
C PRO A 10 1.02 8.91 4.04
N GLN A 11 1.17 9.99 3.28
CA GLN A 11 2.35 10.18 2.44
C GLN A 11 3.62 10.22 3.29
N ALA A 12 4.72 9.70 2.72
CA ALA A 12 6.05 9.64 3.33
C ALA A 12 6.15 8.83 4.65
N VAL A 13 5.11 8.08 5.04
CA VAL A 13 5.14 7.23 6.24
C VAL A 13 6.05 5.99 6.10
N GLY A 14 6.44 5.60 4.87
CA GLY A 14 7.33 4.45 4.63
C GLY A 14 6.61 3.22 4.05
N LYS A 15 5.38 3.33 3.55
CA LYS A 15 4.62 2.20 2.97
C LYS A 15 5.40 1.38 1.96
N MET A 16 6.11 2.05 1.04
CA MET A 16 6.85 1.39 -0.03
C MET A 16 8.00 0.53 0.52
N THR A 17 8.83 1.09 1.41
CA THR A 17 9.97 0.39 1.98
C THR A 17 9.55 -0.78 2.88
N VAL A 18 8.46 -0.61 3.64
CA VAL A 18 7.86 -1.71 4.43
C VAL A 18 7.31 -2.79 3.51
N ALA A 19 6.59 -2.42 2.45
CA ALA A 19 6.05 -3.38 1.49
C ALA A 19 7.16 -4.13 0.73
N GLU A 20 8.27 -3.47 0.40
CA GLU A 20 9.47 -4.12 -0.18
C GLU A 20 10.08 -5.12 0.81
N SER A 21 10.21 -4.76 2.08
CA SER A 21 10.72 -5.67 3.12
C SER A 21 9.78 -6.87 3.34
N LEU A 22 8.46 -6.65 3.34
CA LEU A 22 7.46 -7.74 3.39
C LEU A 22 7.56 -8.65 2.17
N ARG A 23 7.69 -8.07 0.95
CA ARG A 23 7.87 -8.83 -0.29
C ARG A 23 9.09 -9.74 -0.19
N ASP A 24 10.22 -9.22 0.24
CA ASP A 24 11.48 -9.97 0.27
C ASP A 24 11.44 -11.09 1.32
N LYS A 25 10.75 -10.87 2.45
CA LYS A 25 10.59 -11.88 3.50
C LYS A 25 9.53 -12.93 3.19
N LEU A 26 8.39 -12.53 2.62
CA LEU A 26 7.24 -13.40 2.36
C LEU A 26 7.23 -14.01 0.96
N ARG A 27 7.99 -13.46 0.01
CA ARG A 27 7.93 -13.81 -1.42
C ARG A 27 6.52 -13.62 -2.02
N TYR A 28 5.80 -12.60 -1.52
CA TYR A 28 4.52 -12.16 -2.07
C TYR A 28 4.75 -11.17 -3.20
N ASN A 29 3.85 -11.09 -4.16
CA ASN A 29 3.94 -10.12 -5.24
C ASN A 29 3.53 -8.73 -4.73
N LEU A 30 4.28 -7.70 -5.14
CA LEU A 30 4.06 -6.33 -4.71
C LEU A 30 3.46 -5.50 -5.84
N MET A 31 2.32 -4.87 -5.58
CA MET A 31 1.73 -3.82 -6.39
C MET A 31 1.73 -2.51 -5.59
N MET A 32 2.46 -1.53 -6.08
CA MET A 32 2.46 -0.21 -5.47
C MET A 32 1.32 0.65 -6.01
N ASN A 33 0.77 1.53 -5.18
CA ASN A 33 -0.25 2.50 -5.62
C ASN A 33 0.20 3.31 -6.85
N HIS A 34 1.50 3.58 -6.96
CA HIS A 34 2.08 4.35 -8.07
C HIS A 34 2.17 3.57 -9.38
N ASP A 35 2.17 2.25 -9.38
CA ASP A 35 2.32 1.45 -10.60
C ASP A 35 1.21 1.76 -11.62
N SER A 36 -0.04 1.85 -11.16
CA SER A 36 -1.15 2.26 -12.02
C SER A 36 -1.15 3.77 -12.32
N ILE A 37 -0.81 4.61 -11.33
CA ILE A 37 -0.84 6.07 -11.46
C ILE A 37 0.19 6.56 -12.49
N GLU A 38 1.42 6.04 -12.49
CA GLU A 38 2.45 6.47 -13.42
C GLU A 38 2.14 6.08 -14.88
N VAL A 39 1.51 4.95 -15.09
CA VAL A 39 1.05 4.52 -16.42
C VAL A 39 -0.10 5.41 -16.88
N SER A 40 -1.11 5.58 -16.03
CA SER A 40 -2.32 6.34 -16.37
C SER A 40 -2.07 7.85 -16.53
N ASP A 41 -1.15 8.41 -15.74
CA ASP A 41 -0.76 9.84 -15.85
C ASP A 41 -0.17 10.16 -17.22
N ARG A 42 0.72 9.30 -17.72
CA ARG A 42 1.31 9.46 -19.06
C ARG A 42 0.30 9.37 -20.20
N ILE A 43 -0.81 8.65 -20.01
CA ILE A 43 -1.83 8.41 -21.04
C ILE A 43 -2.93 9.47 -20.97
N PHE A 44 -3.40 9.78 -19.78
CA PHE A 44 -4.64 10.56 -19.56
C PHE A 44 -4.41 11.90 -18.84
N GLY A 45 -3.19 12.17 -18.32
CA GLY A 45 -2.90 13.30 -17.45
C GLY A 45 -3.31 13.09 -16.00
N PHE A 46 -2.65 13.82 -15.10
CA PHE A 46 -2.83 13.69 -13.65
C PHE A 46 -4.21 14.19 -13.18
N ALA A 47 -4.83 13.47 -12.27
CA ALA A 47 -6.10 13.78 -11.61
C ALA A 47 -7.33 13.89 -12.55
N THR A 48 -7.23 13.45 -13.80
CA THR A 48 -8.37 13.44 -14.73
C THR A 48 -9.37 12.32 -14.39
N PRO A 49 -10.66 12.45 -14.77
CA PRO A 49 -11.63 11.37 -14.63
C PRO A 49 -11.19 10.07 -15.33
N ALA A 50 -10.60 10.17 -16.52
CA ALA A 50 -10.09 9.02 -17.27
C ALA A 50 -8.93 8.30 -16.53
N GLN A 51 -8.04 9.05 -15.87
CA GLN A 51 -6.99 8.47 -15.03
C GLN A 51 -7.58 7.69 -13.85
N LYS A 52 -8.59 8.26 -13.18
CA LYS A 52 -9.24 7.62 -12.04
C LYS A 52 -9.92 6.31 -12.45
N GLU A 53 -10.66 6.33 -13.55
CA GLU A 53 -11.32 5.15 -14.09
C GLU A 53 -10.31 4.06 -14.48
N PHE A 54 -9.25 4.42 -15.19
CA PHE A 54 -8.17 3.48 -15.54
C PHE A 54 -7.54 2.84 -14.31
N ASN A 55 -7.20 3.63 -13.29
CA ASN A 55 -6.60 3.12 -12.05
C ASN A 55 -7.53 2.13 -11.33
N SER A 56 -8.84 2.41 -11.29
CA SER A 56 -9.83 1.51 -10.71
C SER A 56 -9.88 0.19 -11.46
N VAL A 57 -10.07 0.23 -12.78
CA VAL A 57 -10.15 -0.97 -13.64
C VAL A 57 -8.85 -1.78 -13.60
N PHE A 58 -7.70 -1.12 -13.66
CA PHE A 58 -6.39 -1.77 -13.62
C PHE A 58 -6.20 -2.56 -12.33
N ARG A 59 -6.47 -1.94 -11.18
CA ARG A 59 -6.29 -2.57 -9.87
C ARG A 59 -7.26 -3.72 -9.66
N GLU A 60 -8.54 -3.51 -9.98
CA GLU A 60 -9.56 -4.54 -9.91
C GLU A 60 -9.14 -5.77 -10.72
N LYS A 61 -8.70 -5.56 -11.96
CA LYS A 61 -8.28 -6.65 -12.83
C LYS A 61 -7.00 -7.35 -12.35
N ALA A 62 -6.07 -6.62 -11.77
CA ALA A 62 -4.87 -7.20 -11.17
C ALA A 62 -5.23 -8.13 -10.00
N PHE A 63 -6.14 -7.73 -9.11
CA PHE A 63 -6.59 -8.56 -7.99
C PHE A 63 -7.40 -9.78 -8.44
N GLU A 64 -8.31 -9.64 -9.41
CA GLU A 64 -9.01 -10.77 -10.01
C GLU A 64 -8.04 -11.83 -10.57
N ILE A 65 -7.01 -11.39 -11.28
CA ILE A 65 -5.97 -12.27 -11.84
C ILE A 65 -5.18 -12.93 -10.72
N ALA A 66 -4.78 -12.18 -9.69
CA ALA A 66 -4.07 -12.72 -8.53
C ALA A 66 -4.88 -13.85 -7.86
N MET A 67 -6.16 -13.63 -7.61
CA MET A 67 -7.05 -14.66 -7.05
C MET A 67 -7.16 -15.89 -7.95
N LYS A 68 -7.37 -15.68 -9.26
CA LYS A 68 -7.49 -16.76 -10.24
C LYS A 68 -6.27 -17.69 -10.25
N TYR A 69 -5.07 -17.13 -10.07
CA TYR A 69 -3.81 -17.86 -10.12
C TYR A 69 -3.20 -18.15 -8.74
N ASN A 70 -3.94 -17.91 -7.65
CA ASN A 70 -3.47 -18.09 -6.26
C ASN A 70 -2.16 -17.35 -5.96
N ILE A 71 -2.09 -16.08 -6.38
CA ILE A 71 -0.94 -15.21 -6.18
C ILE A 71 -1.19 -14.35 -4.95
N ASP A 72 -0.37 -14.53 -3.90
CA ASP A 72 -0.40 -13.65 -2.74
C ASP A 72 0.15 -12.26 -3.08
N MET A 73 -0.55 -11.23 -2.62
CA MET A 73 -0.28 -9.84 -2.99
C MET A 73 -0.01 -8.96 -1.77
N ILE A 74 0.87 -7.99 -1.97
CA ILE A 74 1.02 -6.82 -1.10
C ILE A 74 0.60 -5.61 -1.92
N PHE A 75 -0.25 -4.76 -1.37
CA PHE A 75 -0.71 -3.53 -2.02
C PHE A 75 -0.46 -2.31 -1.12
N THR A 76 0.17 -1.27 -1.64
CA THR A 76 0.33 -0.02 -0.89
C THR A 76 -0.76 0.96 -1.26
N TYR A 77 -1.39 1.61 -0.27
CA TYR A 77 -2.48 2.55 -0.51
C TYR A 77 -2.41 3.79 0.40
N VAL A 78 -3.07 4.85 0.00
CA VAL A 78 -3.37 6.03 0.83
C VAL A 78 -4.89 6.12 0.89
N CYS A 79 -5.45 5.99 2.07
CA CYS A 79 -6.89 6.04 2.32
C CYS A 79 -7.24 7.32 3.05
N ALA A 80 -8.23 8.07 2.55
CA ALA A 80 -8.85 9.18 3.23
C ALA A 80 -10.04 8.65 4.02
N PHE A 81 -9.83 8.31 5.29
CA PHE A 81 -10.80 7.55 6.10
C PHE A 81 -12.10 8.30 6.41
N GLU A 82 -12.17 9.62 6.24
CA GLU A 82 -13.40 10.39 6.29
C GLU A 82 -14.31 10.19 5.08
N MET A 83 -13.74 9.73 3.93
CA MET A 83 -14.48 9.52 2.70
C MET A 83 -15.09 8.12 2.67
N GLN A 84 -16.42 8.03 2.47
CA GLN A 84 -17.12 6.75 2.42
C GLN A 84 -16.63 5.88 1.27
N GLU A 85 -16.38 6.47 0.10
CA GLU A 85 -15.89 5.77 -1.10
C GLU A 85 -14.57 5.02 -0.85
N GLU A 86 -13.66 5.61 -0.07
CA GLU A 86 -12.38 5.00 0.28
C GLU A 86 -12.55 3.81 1.22
N ARG A 87 -13.45 3.93 2.21
CA ARG A 87 -13.80 2.82 3.11
C ARG A 87 -14.51 1.68 2.36
N ASP A 88 -15.42 2.04 1.46
CA ASP A 88 -16.13 1.07 0.61
C ASP A 88 -15.15 0.30 -0.29
N TYR A 89 -14.16 0.98 -0.84
CA TYR A 89 -13.11 0.34 -1.63
C TYR A 89 -12.28 -0.67 -0.80
N MET A 90 -11.88 -0.30 0.42
CA MET A 90 -11.18 -1.25 1.31
C MET A 90 -12.06 -2.43 1.71
N THR A 91 -13.34 -2.19 1.97
CA THR A 91 -14.34 -3.23 2.26
C THR A 91 -14.55 -4.14 1.06
N HIS A 92 -14.59 -3.58 -0.15
CA HIS A 92 -14.68 -4.35 -1.39
C HIS A 92 -13.46 -5.29 -1.55
N LEU A 93 -12.23 -4.80 -1.36
CA LEU A 93 -11.04 -5.64 -1.41
C LEU A 93 -11.05 -6.73 -0.34
N HIS A 94 -11.44 -6.39 0.88
CA HIS A 94 -11.61 -7.37 1.95
C HIS A 94 -12.56 -8.50 1.54
N ASN A 95 -13.75 -8.15 1.05
CA ASN A 95 -14.77 -9.12 0.64
C ASN A 95 -14.31 -9.95 -0.57
N MET A 96 -13.64 -9.31 -1.53
CA MET A 96 -13.10 -9.96 -2.72
C MET A 96 -12.16 -11.12 -2.35
N PHE A 97 -11.23 -10.92 -1.44
CA PHE A 97 -10.29 -11.97 -1.05
C PHE A 97 -10.91 -12.99 -0.09
N THR A 98 -11.64 -12.54 0.94
CA THR A 98 -12.18 -13.43 1.97
C THR A 98 -13.31 -14.33 1.47
N GLN A 99 -14.19 -13.84 0.61
CA GLN A 99 -15.27 -14.65 0.00
C GLN A 99 -14.75 -15.69 -0.98
N ASN A 100 -13.54 -15.52 -1.49
CA ASN A 100 -12.84 -16.49 -2.34
C ASN A 100 -11.89 -17.41 -1.54
N GLY A 101 -12.04 -17.47 -0.21
CA GLY A 101 -11.30 -18.36 0.68
C GLY A 101 -9.88 -17.94 1.00
N GLY A 102 -9.46 -16.74 0.56
CA GLY A 102 -8.19 -16.11 0.95
C GLY A 102 -8.31 -15.33 2.26
N SER A 103 -7.25 -14.60 2.58
CA SER A 103 -7.21 -13.70 3.75
C SER A 103 -6.89 -12.28 3.31
N PHE A 104 -7.44 -11.33 4.07
CA PHE A 104 -7.16 -9.92 3.92
C PHE A 104 -6.52 -9.41 5.21
N TYR A 105 -5.36 -8.77 5.09
CA TYR A 105 -4.60 -8.20 6.20
C TYR A 105 -4.45 -6.70 5.98
N PHE A 106 -4.86 -5.90 6.94
CA PHE A 106 -4.79 -4.45 6.86
C PHE A 106 -3.73 -3.92 7.82
N VAL A 107 -2.65 -3.37 7.27
CA VAL A 107 -1.53 -2.79 8.00
C VAL A 107 -1.61 -1.28 7.87
N GLU A 108 -1.89 -0.60 8.97
CA GLU A 108 -1.96 0.85 9.01
C GLU A 108 -0.70 1.42 9.64
N LEU A 109 0.06 2.19 8.87
CA LEU A 109 1.27 2.86 9.32
C LEU A 109 0.96 4.29 9.71
N SER A 110 1.50 4.71 10.85
CA SER A 110 1.57 6.11 11.28
C SER A 110 3.00 6.52 11.58
N ALA A 111 3.30 7.80 11.48
CA ALA A 111 4.54 8.39 11.93
C ALA A 111 4.30 9.87 12.25
N ASP A 112 5.10 10.42 13.17
CA ASP A 112 5.05 11.84 13.44
C ASP A 112 5.33 12.67 12.18
N PHE A 113 4.84 13.92 12.21
CA PHE A 113 4.89 14.78 11.03
C PHE A 113 6.33 15.12 10.62
N ASP A 114 7.21 15.38 11.57
CA ASP A 114 8.61 15.76 11.31
C ASP A 114 9.38 14.59 10.68
N THR A 115 9.17 13.38 11.16
CA THR A 115 9.71 12.15 10.56
C THR A 115 9.23 11.98 9.13
N ARG A 116 7.95 12.20 8.85
CA ARG A 116 7.41 12.11 7.49
C ARG A 116 7.97 13.19 6.58
N LEU A 117 8.17 14.40 7.10
CA LEU A 117 8.77 15.49 6.35
C LEU A 117 10.22 15.17 5.97
N ALA A 118 11.02 14.67 6.92
CA ALA A 118 12.40 14.24 6.66
C ALA A 118 12.46 13.10 5.63
N ARG A 119 11.58 12.10 5.76
CA ARG A 119 11.47 10.98 4.80
C ARG A 119 11.03 11.42 3.40
N ASN A 120 10.29 12.53 3.28
CA ASN A 120 9.83 13.04 1.99
C ASN A 120 10.97 13.51 1.08
N GLU A 121 12.10 13.90 1.66
CA GLU A 121 13.28 14.46 0.96
C GLU A 121 14.37 13.40 0.69
N THR A 122 14.14 12.12 0.96
CA THR A 122 15.15 11.07 0.80
C THR A 122 15.44 10.74 -0.68
N PRO A 123 16.71 10.48 -1.06
CA PRO A 123 17.08 10.07 -2.41
C PRO A 123 16.32 8.85 -2.92
N HIS A 124 16.15 7.83 -2.08
CA HIS A 124 15.39 6.62 -2.40
C HIS A 124 13.97 6.91 -2.90
N ARG A 125 13.29 7.88 -2.27
CA ARG A 125 11.93 8.28 -2.70
C ARG A 125 11.94 8.97 -4.06
N MET A 126 12.94 9.81 -4.34
CA MET A 126 13.07 10.54 -5.61
C MET A 126 13.39 9.60 -6.78
N GLU A 127 14.19 8.57 -6.54
CA GLU A 127 14.51 7.56 -7.56
C GLU A 127 13.29 6.72 -7.96
N ARG A 128 12.48 6.33 -6.97
CA ARG A 128 11.34 5.42 -7.15
C ARG A 128 10.04 6.10 -7.62
N LYS A 129 9.93 7.42 -7.49
CA LYS A 129 8.70 8.17 -7.81
C LYS A 129 9.02 9.38 -8.67
N ALA A 130 8.88 9.23 -9.99
CA ALA A 130 9.12 10.32 -10.94
C ALA A 130 8.28 11.58 -10.63
N SER A 131 7.03 11.41 -10.22
CA SER A 131 6.11 12.49 -9.82
C SER A 131 6.49 13.22 -8.53
N LYS A 132 7.48 12.72 -7.77
CA LYS A 132 7.94 13.34 -6.51
C LYS A 132 9.34 13.97 -6.60
N ARG A 133 9.87 14.11 -7.81
CA ARG A 133 11.16 14.79 -8.05
C ARG A 133 11.09 16.30 -7.84
N ASP A 134 9.92 16.90 -7.99
CA ASP A 134 9.66 18.28 -7.56
C ASP A 134 9.44 18.28 -6.04
N LEU A 135 10.49 18.62 -5.30
CA LEU A 135 10.47 18.62 -3.82
C LEU A 135 9.53 19.68 -3.26
N VAL A 136 9.40 20.84 -3.91
CA VAL A 136 8.51 21.93 -3.46
C VAL A 136 7.07 21.45 -3.55
N TRP A 137 6.67 21.00 -4.72
CA TRP A 137 5.32 20.43 -4.92
C TRP A 137 5.04 19.23 -4.03
N SER A 138 6.02 18.33 -3.86
CA SER A 138 5.87 17.15 -2.99
C SER A 138 5.64 17.51 -1.53
N LYS A 139 6.32 18.55 -1.03
CA LYS A 139 6.17 19.08 0.32
C LYS A 139 4.83 19.79 0.51
N GLU A 140 4.45 20.65 -0.43
CA GLU A 140 3.16 21.34 -0.41
C GLU A 140 2.00 20.33 -0.43
N ASN A 141 2.08 19.31 -1.25
CA ASN A 141 1.07 18.25 -1.32
C ASN A 141 0.98 17.47 0.00
N LEU A 142 2.11 17.15 0.64
CA LEU A 142 2.13 16.48 1.95
C LEU A 142 1.48 17.35 3.03
N LEU A 143 1.77 18.65 3.04
CA LEU A 143 1.17 19.62 3.97
C LEU A 143 -0.33 19.82 3.72
N SER A 144 -0.75 19.89 2.47
CA SER A 144 -2.14 20.05 2.07
C SER A 144 -2.96 18.82 2.45
N ASP A 145 -2.52 17.63 2.06
CA ASP A 145 -3.26 16.39 2.31
C ASP A 145 -3.40 16.10 3.82
N ALA A 146 -2.36 16.40 4.61
CA ALA A 146 -2.43 16.25 6.06
C ALA A 146 -3.43 17.20 6.76
N LYS A 147 -3.80 18.32 6.10
CA LYS A 147 -4.80 19.26 6.62
C LYS A 147 -6.22 18.94 6.18
N ILE A 148 -6.36 18.32 5.02
CA ILE A 148 -7.66 18.11 4.36
C ILE A 148 -8.20 16.71 4.70
N HIS A 149 -7.32 15.71 4.80
CA HIS A 149 -7.72 14.31 4.90
C HIS A 149 -7.29 13.66 6.21
N ARG A 150 -8.17 12.87 6.76
CA ARG A 150 -7.86 11.93 7.84
C ARG A 150 -7.22 10.66 7.24
N LEU A 151 -5.88 10.61 7.25
CA LEU A 151 -5.10 9.55 6.59
C LEU A 151 -4.72 8.37 7.51
N ASN A 152 -5.19 8.42 8.77
CA ASN A 152 -5.17 7.32 9.72
C ASN A 152 -6.55 7.17 10.37
N THR A 153 -6.87 5.96 10.83
CA THR A 153 -8.06 5.71 11.65
C THR A 153 -7.88 6.30 13.06
N GLU A 154 -8.95 6.45 13.80
CA GLU A 154 -8.89 6.82 15.22
C GLU A 154 -8.35 5.66 16.05
N GLU A 155 -7.90 5.92 17.28
CA GLU A 155 -7.21 4.91 18.09
C GLU A 155 -8.02 3.63 18.27
N GLU A 156 -9.31 3.76 18.59
CA GLU A 156 -10.24 2.64 18.81
C GLU A 156 -10.96 2.16 17.53
N GLU A 157 -10.67 2.79 16.37
CA GLU A 157 -11.33 2.46 15.11
C GLU A 157 -10.56 1.34 14.40
N PHE A 158 -11.12 0.13 14.37
CA PHE A 158 -10.61 -1.01 13.60
C PHE A 158 -11.64 -1.39 12.52
N LEU A 159 -11.19 -1.36 11.26
CA LEU A 159 -12.07 -1.61 10.11
C LEU A 159 -12.27 -3.10 9.83
N PHE A 160 -11.31 -3.94 10.19
CA PHE A 160 -11.26 -5.36 9.87
C PHE A 160 -10.74 -6.17 11.06
N ASP A 161 -11.10 -7.45 11.13
CA ASP A 161 -10.62 -8.38 12.19
C ASP A 161 -9.08 -8.49 12.20
N LYS A 162 -8.45 -8.45 11.00
CA LYS A 162 -6.99 -8.47 10.85
C LYS A 162 -6.47 -7.08 10.50
N HIS A 163 -6.63 -6.14 11.42
CA HIS A 163 -6.15 -4.76 11.31
C HIS A 163 -5.05 -4.51 12.35
N LEU A 164 -3.85 -4.18 11.88
CA LEU A 164 -2.69 -3.86 12.70
C LEU A 164 -2.27 -2.41 12.48
N LYS A 165 -2.21 -1.64 13.57
CA LYS A 165 -1.74 -0.25 13.58
C LYS A 165 -0.33 -0.19 14.13
N ILE A 166 0.59 0.47 13.41
CA ILE A 166 1.99 0.60 13.80
C ILE A 166 2.43 2.04 13.65
N ASP A 167 2.84 2.67 14.76
CA ASP A 167 3.65 3.87 14.70
C ASP A 167 5.10 3.47 14.37
N ASN A 168 5.54 3.83 13.18
CA ASN A 168 6.87 3.49 12.69
C ASN A 168 7.85 4.66 12.70
N SER A 169 7.60 5.71 13.51
CA SER A 169 8.47 6.88 13.60
C SER A 169 9.93 6.50 13.86
N ASN A 170 10.15 5.54 14.77
CA ASN A 170 11.46 5.09 15.24
C ASN A 170 11.80 3.64 14.82
N LEU A 171 11.10 3.08 13.84
CA LEU A 171 11.30 1.70 13.40
C LEU A 171 11.92 1.64 12.00
N THR A 172 12.76 0.62 11.76
CA THR A 172 13.20 0.32 10.41
C THR A 172 12.12 -0.42 9.62
N PRO A 173 12.14 -0.39 8.28
CA PRO A 173 11.20 -1.14 7.46
C PRO A 173 11.20 -2.65 7.77
N GLU A 174 12.36 -3.22 8.07
CA GLU A 174 12.54 -4.62 8.42
C GLU A 174 11.87 -4.96 9.75
N GLN A 175 12.02 -4.10 10.76
CA GLN A 175 11.36 -4.27 12.06
C GLN A 175 9.83 -4.23 11.91
N VAL A 176 9.32 -3.29 11.10
CA VAL A 176 7.88 -3.21 10.83
C VAL A 176 7.39 -4.46 10.11
N ALA A 177 8.15 -4.94 9.12
CA ALA A 177 7.79 -6.17 8.40
C ALA A 177 7.77 -7.39 9.33
N ASP A 178 8.75 -7.51 10.25
CA ASP A 178 8.77 -8.58 11.25
C ASP A 178 7.56 -8.53 12.18
N MET A 179 7.18 -7.35 12.66
CA MET A 179 5.98 -7.15 13.48
C MET A 179 4.70 -7.58 12.74
N VAL A 180 4.59 -7.26 11.45
CA VAL A 180 3.43 -7.69 10.63
C VAL A 180 3.39 -9.20 10.47
N ILE A 181 4.53 -9.82 10.16
CA ILE A 181 4.65 -11.28 9.97
C ILE A 181 4.28 -11.99 11.25
N GLU A 182 4.80 -11.54 12.39
CA GLU A 182 4.52 -12.12 13.71
C GLU A 182 3.05 -11.96 14.10
N ALA A 183 2.51 -10.74 14.00
CA ALA A 183 1.14 -10.43 14.41
C ALA A 183 0.09 -11.24 13.65
N PHE A 184 0.32 -11.51 12.37
CA PHE A 184 -0.61 -12.26 11.53
C PHE A 184 -0.20 -13.70 11.29
N ASN A 185 0.90 -14.16 11.91
CA ASN A 185 1.47 -15.49 11.74
C ASN A 185 1.62 -15.89 10.26
N LEU A 186 2.24 -14.98 9.48
CA LEU A 186 2.43 -15.16 8.05
C LEU A 186 3.61 -16.08 7.77
N THR A 187 3.48 -16.86 6.69
CA THR A 187 4.55 -17.75 6.23
C THR A 187 4.98 -17.38 4.82
N PRO A 188 6.29 -17.43 4.50
CA PRO A 188 6.76 -17.21 3.14
C PRO A 188 6.18 -18.23 2.16
N ASN A 189 5.99 -17.80 0.92
CA ASN A 189 5.69 -18.72 -0.18
C ASN A 189 6.90 -19.64 -0.46
N ASP A 190 6.62 -20.89 -0.79
CA ASP A 190 7.66 -21.90 -1.13
C ASP A 190 8.26 -21.73 -2.53
N LYS A 191 7.86 -20.68 -3.26
CA LYS A 191 8.39 -20.40 -4.60
C LYS A 191 9.89 -20.14 -4.55
N ASP A 192 10.63 -20.72 -5.48
CA ASP A 192 12.03 -20.38 -5.61
C ASP A 192 12.22 -18.93 -6.11
N GLU A 193 13.44 -18.40 -6.00
CA GLU A 193 13.70 -16.99 -6.34
C GLU A 193 13.47 -16.69 -7.84
N LYS A 194 13.67 -17.67 -8.71
CA LYS A 194 13.44 -17.52 -10.15
C LYS A 194 11.95 -17.54 -10.48
N GLU A 195 11.20 -18.47 -9.90
CA GLU A 195 9.76 -18.56 -10.07
C GLU A 195 9.06 -17.30 -9.53
N TYR A 196 9.53 -16.78 -8.40
CA TYR A 196 9.02 -15.55 -7.81
C TYR A 196 9.28 -14.31 -8.68
N ARG A 197 10.51 -14.16 -9.23
CA ARG A 197 10.90 -12.95 -10.00
C ARG A 197 10.48 -12.97 -11.46
N TYR A 198 10.45 -14.14 -12.07
CA TYR A 198 10.31 -14.28 -13.53
C TYR A 198 9.13 -15.15 -13.95
N GLY A 199 8.41 -15.79 -13.03
CA GLY A 199 7.26 -16.63 -13.32
C GLY A 199 7.59 -17.93 -14.11
N VAL A 200 8.84 -18.40 -14.03
CA VAL A 200 9.33 -19.60 -14.72
C VAL A 200 9.82 -20.66 -13.74
#